data_51bedd6ca8da5de48f3f02a4f4a4de6e
#
_entry.id   51bedd6ca8da5de48f3f02a4f4a4de6e
#
_cell.length_a   1.000
_cell.length_b   1.000
_cell.length_c   1.000
_cell.angle_alpha   90.00
_cell.angle_beta   90.00
_cell.angle_gamma   90.00
#
_symmetry.space_group_name_H-M   'P 1'
#
loop_
_entity.id
_entity.type
_entity.pdbx_description
1 polymer ?
#
loop_
_entity_poly.entity_id
_entity_poly.type
_entity_poly.pdbx_seq_one_letter_code
_entity_poly.pdbx_strand_id
1 'polypeptide(L)'
;FWPLDFTSVCATEVRAYSDLSHDFDISGAVLLGASVDSALAHCSWVKHGLGPVAFPMLGDVSHELARRFGVLADSGVALCATFIASPEGRIVSIAANDLNAGRSARESLRLLHALQSREITAREWQPRGGFVAAA
;
A
#
# COMPACT_ATOMS: atom_id res chain seq x y z
N PHE A 1 -4.45 0.18 -1.73
CA PHE A 1 -5.92 0.28 -1.62
C PHE A 1 -6.36 0.00 -0.19
N TRP A 2 -7.42 0.66 0.28
CA TRP A 2 -8.15 0.34 1.50
C TRP A 2 -9.66 0.39 1.23
N PRO A 3 -10.49 -0.30 2.07
CA PRO A 3 -11.93 -0.41 1.83
C PRO A 3 -12.68 0.91 1.87
N LEU A 4 -12.65 1.60 3.01
CA LEU A 4 -13.40 2.83 3.25
C LEU A 4 -12.68 3.76 4.22
N ASP A 5 -12.86 5.05 4.01
CA ASP A 5 -12.49 6.09 4.97
C ASP A 5 -13.27 5.95 6.28
N PHE A 6 -12.81 6.62 7.33
CA PHE A 6 -13.43 6.65 8.66
C PHE A 6 -13.55 5.27 9.36
N THR A 7 -12.85 4.24 8.87
CA THR A 7 -12.78 2.94 9.53
C THR A 7 -11.51 2.80 10.36
N SER A 8 -11.60 2.08 11.49
CA SER A 8 -10.50 1.99 12.46
C SER A 8 -9.27 1.27 11.92
N VAL A 9 -9.45 0.15 11.25
CA VAL A 9 -8.34 -0.63 10.68
C VAL A 9 -7.64 0.16 9.58
N CYS A 10 -8.38 0.73 8.63
CA CYS A 10 -7.82 1.51 7.53
C CYS A 10 -7.06 2.75 8.04
N ALA A 11 -7.55 3.40 9.10
CA ALA A 11 -6.85 4.52 9.73
C ALA A 11 -5.46 4.11 10.23
N THR A 12 -5.33 2.94 10.87
CA THR A 12 -4.04 2.45 11.36
C THR A 12 -3.08 2.13 10.23
N GLU A 13 -3.57 1.57 9.12
CA GLU A 13 -2.76 1.26 7.94
C GLU A 13 -2.25 2.53 7.26
N VAL A 14 -3.16 3.46 6.92
CA VAL A 14 -2.81 4.72 6.23
C VAL A 14 -1.82 5.53 7.05
N ARG A 15 -2.00 5.59 8.38
CA ARG A 15 -1.01 6.23 9.28
C ARG A 15 0.33 5.52 9.23
N ALA A 16 0.37 4.19 9.31
CA ALA A 16 1.62 3.43 9.28
C ALA A 16 2.40 3.65 7.97
N TYR A 17 1.72 3.73 6.83
CA TYR A 17 2.36 4.11 5.56
C TYR A 17 2.81 5.58 5.55
N SER A 18 2.01 6.47 6.13
CA SER A 18 2.37 7.89 6.25
C SER A 18 3.60 8.09 7.12
N ASP A 19 3.70 7.40 8.24
CA ASP A 19 4.84 7.45 9.16
C ASP A 19 6.14 6.94 8.49
N LEU A 20 6.03 6.00 7.56
CA LEU A 20 7.15 5.44 6.80
C LEU A 20 7.36 6.12 5.44
N SER A 21 6.61 7.18 5.12
CA SER A 21 6.68 7.83 3.79
C SER A 21 8.08 8.30 3.43
N HIS A 22 8.83 8.83 4.40
CA HIS A 22 10.22 9.23 4.20
C HIS A 22 11.12 8.04 3.86
N ASP A 23 10.93 6.88 4.51
CA ASP A 23 11.72 5.68 4.23
C ASP A 23 11.44 5.13 2.82
N PHE A 24 10.19 5.22 2.35
CA PHE A 24 9.84 4.91 0.97
C PHE A 24 10.48 5.88 -0.02
N ASP A 25 10.43 7.19 0.27
CA ASP A 25 10.99 8.24 -0.58
C ASP A 25 12.50 8.09 -0.74
N ILE A 26 13.26 7.93 0.34
CA ILE A 26 14.73 7.70 0.25
C ILE A 26 15.09 6.37 -0.41
N SER A 27 14.15 5.41 -0.45
CA SER A 27 14.27 4.17 -1.21
C SER A 27 13.89 4.34 -2.70
N GLY A 28 13.60 5.56 -3.14
CA GLY A 28 13.23 5.88 -4.52
C GLY A 28 11.84 5.39 -4.92
N ALA A 29 10.93 5.17 -3.97
CA ALA A 29 9.56 4.74 -4.21
C ALA A 29 8.56 5.87 -3.93
N VAL A 30 7.56 5.99 -4.78
CA VAL A 30 6.42 6.90 -4.60
C VAL A 30 5.24 6.14 -4.01
N LEU A 31 4.71 6.62 -2.88
CA LEU A 31 3.49 6.10 -2.29
C LEU A 31 2.26 6.76 -2.93
N LEU A 32 1.28 5.93 -3.28
CA LEU A 32 -0.06 6.36 -3.68
C LEU A 32 -1.08 5.53 -2.93
N GLY A 33 -2.08 6.17 -2.36
CA GLY A 33 -3.20 5.48 -1.75
C GLY A 33 -4.46 5.58 -2.62
N ALA A 34 -5.39 4.63 -2.49
CA ALA A 34 -6.67 4.67 -3.18
C ALA A 34 -7.77 3.95 -2.39
N SER A 35 -8.96 4.52 -2.38
CA SER A 35 -10.19 3.83 -1.97
C SER A 35 -11.35 4.22 -2.91
N VAL A 36 -12.48 3.57 -2.74
CA VAL A 36 -13.70 3.90 -3.50
C VAL A 36 -14.39 5.19 -3.02
N ASP A 37 -13.86 5.81 -1.98
CA ASP A 37 -14.35 7.11 -1.50
C ASP A 37 -14.01 8.24 -2.47
N SER A 38 -14.66 9.38 -2.29
CA SER A 38 -14.36 10.59 -3.05
C SER A 38 -13.17 11.36 -2.46
N ALA A 39 -12.52 12.19 -3.28
CA ALA A 39 -11.49 13.10 -2.81
C ALA A 39 -11.97 14.04 -1.68
N LEU A 40 -13.27 14.41 -1.70
CA LEU A 40 -13.86 15.21 -0.61
C LEU A 40 -13.99 14.40 0.68
N ALA A 41 -14.30 13.11 0.60
CA ALA A 41 -14.32 12.22 1.75
C ALA A 41 -12.91 12.09 2.35
N HIS A 42 -11.89 11.87 1.53
CA HIS A 42 -10.48 11.86 1.97
C HIS A 42 -10.08 13.15 2.68
N CYS A 43 -10.41 14.31 2.09
CA CYS A 43 -10.14 15.60 2.73
C CYS A 43 -10.84 15.74 4.09
N SER A 44 -12.09 15.31 4.18
CA SER A 44 -12.85 15.31 5.43
C SER A 44 -12.25 14.36 6.46
N TRP A 45 -11.85 13.17 6.05
CA TRP A 45 -11.24 12.19 6.92
C TRP A 45 -9.89 12.66 7.48
N VAL A 46 -9.02 13.23 6.64
CA VAL A 46 -7.76 13.84 7.09
C VAL A 46 -8.02 14.94 8.12
N LYS A 47 -9.01 15.79 7.86
CA LYS A 47 -9.32 16.94 8.72
C LYS A 47 -9.94 16.58 10.06
N HIS A 48 -10.77 15.54 10.09
CA HIS A 48 -11.64 15.25 11.25
C HIS A 48 -11.38 13.90 11.94
N GLY A 49 -10.43 13.09 11.46
CA GLY A 49 -10.21 11.77 12.07
C GLY A 49 -8.83 11.15 11.85
N LEU A 50 -8.31 11.21 10.62
CA LEU A 50 -7.05 10.56 10.28
C LEU A 50 -5.82 11.39 10.70
N GLY A 51 -5.89 12.70 10.55
CA GLY A 51 -4.73 13.59 10.68
C GLY A 51 -3.94 13.70 9.36
N PRO A 52 -2.80 14.41 9.34
CA PRO A 52 -1.98 14.60 8.14
C PRO A 52 -1.51 13.28 7.55
N VAL A 53 -1.54 13.18 6.21
CA VAL A 53 -1.04 12.04 5.44
C VAL A 53 0.02 12.55 4.46
N ALA A 54 1.16 11.87 4.39
CA ALA A 54 2.34 12.30 3.66
C ALA A 54 2.38 11.80 2.19
N PHE A 55 1.28 11.23 1.68
CA PHE A 55 1.18 10.76 0.29
C PHE A 55 -0.19 11.08 -0.32
N PRO A 56 -0.30 11.19 -1.67
CA PRO A 56 -1.57 11.42 -2.34
C PRO A 56 -2.56 10.27 -2.14
N MET A 57 -3.82 10.62 -1.91
CA MET A 57 -4.94 9.68 -1.83
C MET A 57 -5.88 9.90 -3.03
N LEU A 58 -6.12 8.84 -3.79
CA LEU A 58 -6.95 8.83 -4.99
C LEU A 58 -8.36 8.36 -4.66
N GLY A 59 -9.36 9.12 -5.07
CA GLY A 59 -10.76 8.74 -4.96
C GLY A 59 -11.21 7.95 -6.20
N ASP A 60 -11.58 6.68 -6.01
CA ASP A 60 -12.05 5.79 -7.08
C ASP A 60 -13.57 5.59 -7.02
N VAL A 61 -14.34 6.68 -7.03
CA VAL A 61 -15.82 6.68 -6.95
C VAL A 61 -16.46 5.84 -8.05
N SER A 62 -15.82 5.73 -9.21
CA SER A 62 -16.28 4.89 -10.32
C SER A 62 -15.99 3.40 -10.12
N HIS A 63 -15.22 3.03 -9.13
CA HIS A 63 -14.71 1.67 -8.88
C HIS A 63 -13.88 1.11 -10.06
N GLU A 64 -13.45 1.96 -10.96
CA GLU A 64 -12.72 1.52 -12.15
C GLU A 64 -11.31 1.06 -11.80
N LEU A 65 -10.63 1.81 -10.93
CA LEU A 65 -9.28 1.47 -10.51
C LEU A 65 -9.28 0.16 -9.71
N ALA A 66 -10.13 0.04 -8.70
CA ALA A 66 -10.25 -1.17 -7.89
C ALA A 66 -10.60 -2.40 -8.74
N ARG A 67 -11.47 -2.23 -9.74
CA ARG A 67 -11.84 -3.30 -10.68
C ARG A 67 -10.66 -3.72 -11.56
N ARG A 68 -9.92 -2.76 -12.13
CA ARG A 68 -8.76 -3.04 -12.99
C ARG A 68 -7.63 -3.73 -12.23
N PHE A 69 -7.44 -3.39 -10.97
CA PHE A 69 -6.47 -4.04 -10.10
C PHE A 69 -6.95 -5.37 -9.50
N GLY A 70 -8.20 -5.77 -9.77
CA GLY A 70 -8.76 -7.03 -9.28
C GLY A 70 -9.00 -7.05 -7.76
N VAL A 71 -9.19 -5.90 -7.14
CA VAL A 71 -9.37 -5.75 -5.68
C VAL A 71 -10.73 -5.19 -5.30
N LEU A 72 -11.66 -5.09 -6.23
CA LEU A 72 -13.05 -4.71 -5.93
C LEU A 72 -13.80 -5.91 -5.38
N ALA A 73 -14.23 -5.83 -4.13
CA ALA A 73 -15.07 -6.85 -3.50
C ALA A 73 -16.54 -6.75 -3.97
N ASP A 74 -17.31 -7.83 -3.81
CA ASP A 74 -18.74 -7.86 -4.16
C ASP A 74 -19.57 -6.83 -3.38
N SER A 75 -19.10 -6.45 -2.19
CA SER A 75 -19.69 -5.37 -1.38
C SER A 75 -19.51 -3.96 -1.97
N GLY A 76 -18.77 -3.81 -3.06
CA GLY A 76 -18.50 -2.54 -3.72
C GLY A 76 -17.34 -1.74 -3.12
N VAL A 77 -16.62 -2.27 -2.13
CA VAL A 77 -15.43 -1.63 -1.56
C VAL A 77 -14.15 -2.30 -2.08
N ALA A 78 -13.02 -1.62 -1.96
CA ALA A 78 -11.74 -2.23 -2.27
C ALA A 78 -11.30 -3.19 -1.15
N LEU A 79 -10.59 -4.26 -1.48
CA LEU A 79 -9.85 -5.06 -0.50
C LEU A 79 -8.67 -4.26 0.07
N CYS A 80 -8.17 -4.70 1.23
CA CYS A 80 -6.90 -4.22 1.77
C CYS A 80 -5.76 -4.75 0.89
N ALA A 81 -5.29 -3.98 -0.10
CA ALA A 81 -4.31 -4.45 -1.07
C ALA A 81 -3.13 -3.49 -1.25
N THR A 82 -1.93 -4.04 -1.37
CA THR A 82 -0.70 -3.31 -1.71
C THR A 82 -0.10 -3.89 -2.98
N PHE A 83 0.24 -3.01 -3.90
CA PHE A 83 0.93 -3.33 -5.15
C PHE A 83 2.27 -2.62 -5.14
N ILE A 84 3.32 -3.33 -5.55
CA ILE A 84 4.61 -2.71 -5.86
C ILE A 84 4.78 -2.80 -7.36
N ALA A 85 4.99 -1.65 -7.99
CA ALA A 85 5.28 -1.55 -9.42
C ALA A 85 6.76 -1.17 -9.62
N SER A 86 7.39 -1.78 -10.62
CA SER A 86 8.73 -1.41 -11.06
C SER A 86 8.71 -0.05 -11.80
N PRO A 87 9.88 0.60 -12.00
CA PRO A 87 9.97 1.84 -12.79
C PRO A 87 9.43 1.70 -14.22
N GLU A 88 9.45 0.49 -14.78
CA GLU A 88 8.90 0.19 -16.10
C GLU A 88 7.38 -0.01 -16.10
N GLY A 89 6.71 0.21 -14.96
CA GLY A 89 5.26 0.10 -14.81
C GLY A 89 4.73 -1.33 -14.68
N ARG A 90 5.58 -2.31 -14.38
CA ARG A 90 5.14 -3.70 -14.16
C ARG A 90 4.87 -3.96 -12.68
N ILE A 91 3.77 -4.62 -12.37
CA ILE A 91 3.50 -5.10 -11.02
C ILE A 91 4.49 -6.24 -10.69
N VAL A 92 5.27 -6.06 -9.64
CA VAL A 92 6.30 -7.02 -9.19
C VAL A 92 5.96 -7.65 -7.84
N SER A 93 4.98 -7.10 -7.11
CA SER A 93 4.45 -7.70 -5.89
C SER A 93 2.99 -7.30 -5.70
N ILE A 94 2.20 -8.24 -5.20
CA ILE A 94 0.80 -8.04 -4.82
C ILE A 94 0.60 -8.70 -3.45
N ALA A 95 0.04 -7.95 -2.52
CA ALA A 95 -0.45 -8.46 -1.25
C ALA A 95 -1.87 -7.96 -1.04
N ALA A 96 -2.82 -8.86 -0.86
CA ALA A 96 -4.21 -8.53 -0.61
C ALA A 96 -4.75 -9.37 0.55
N ASN A 97 -5.43 -8.72 1.48
CA ASN A 97 -6.05 -9.34 2.63
C ASN A 97 -7.56 -9.12 2.58
N ASP A 98 -8.30 -9.99 3.24
CA ASP A 98 -9.72 -9.79 3.51
C ASP A 98 -9.91 -8.53 4.40
N LEU A 99 -11.14 -8.01 4.42
CA LEU A 99 -11.51 -6.73 5.03
C LEU A 99 -11.19 -6.62 6.53
N ASN A 100 -11.05 -7.75 7.22
CA ASN A 100 -10.78 -7.84 8.66
C ASN A 100 -9.29 -7.94 9.01
N ALA A 101 -8.41 -7.99 8.02
CA ALA A 101 -6.97 -8.17 8.23
C ALA A 101 -6.15 -7.01 7.64
N GLY A 102 -5.59 -6.16 8.51
CA GLY A 102 -4.70 -5.08 8.12
C GLY A 102 -3.36 -5.57 7.57
N ARG A 103 -2.70 -4.72 6.78
CA ARG A 103 -1.38 -4.97 6.20
C ARG A 103 -0.29 -4.29 7.01
N SER A 104 0.93 -4.79 6.88
CA SER A 104 2.10 -4.20 7.49
C SER A 104 2.84 -3.29 6.50
N ALA A 105 2.88 -1.98 6.76
CA ALA A 105 3.67 -1.03 5.97
C ALA A 105 5.17 -1.34 6.03
N ARG A 106 5.66 -1.85 7.18
CA ARG A 106 7.06 -2.29 7.34
C ARG A 106 7.40 -3.47 6.46
N GLU A 107 6.48 -4.43 6.31
CA GLU A 107 6.66 -5.56 5.39
C GLU A 107 6.67 -5.10 3.94
N SER A 108 5.83 -4.15 3.57
CA SER A 108 5.85 -3.56 2.22
C SER A 108 7.20 -2.87 1.92
N LEU A 109 7.77 -2.15 2.89
CA LEU A 109 9.08 -1.53 2.76
C LEU A 109 10.19 -2.59 2.67
N ARG A 110 10.13 -3.63 3.50
CA ARG A 110 11.07 -4.76 3.44
C ARG A 110 11.06 -5.44 2.06
N LEU A 111 9.85 -5.72 1.53
CA LEU A 111 9.68 -6.30 0.19
C LEU A 111 10.21 -5.39 -0.91
N LEU A 112 9.97 -4.08 -0.81
CA LEU A 112 10.52 -3.11 -1.75
C LEU A 112 12.05 -3.22 -1.81
N HIS A 113 12.74 -3.22 -0.67
CA HIS A 113 14.19 -3.36 -0.61
C HIS A 113 14.67 -4.71 -1.19
N ALA A 114 13.96 -5.80 -0.88
CA ALA A 114 14.28 -7.11 -1.41
C ALA A 114 14.17 -7.14 -2.94
N LEU A 115 13.10 -6.57 -3.50
CA LEU A 115 12.90 -6.47 -4.95
C LEU A 115 13.94 -5.56 -5.64
N GLN A 116 14.33 -4.49 -4.98
CA GLN A 116 15.36 -3.56 -5.50
C GLN A 116 16.76 -4.17 -5.50
N SER A 117 17.05 -5.10 -4.58
CA SER A 117 18.37 -5.76 -4.52
C SER A 117 18.68 -6.56 -5.78
N ARG A 118 17.64 -7.03 -6.50
CA ARG A 118 17.74 -7.94 -7.66
C ARG A 118 18.41 -9.28 -7.35
N GLU A 119 18.64 -9.58 -6.09
CA GLU A 119 19.26 -10.80 -5.61
C GLU A 119 18.22 -11.80 -5.09
N ILE A 120 18.59 -13.05 -4.95
CA ILE A 120 17.74 -14.06 -4.33
C ILE A 120 17.76 -13.84 -2.82
N THR A 121 16.65 -13.36 -2.28
CA THR A 121 16.49 -13.07 -0.86
C THR A 121 15.78 -14.22 -0.15
N ALA A 122 16.28 -14.57 1.03
CA ALA A 122 15.62 -15.55 1.89
C ALA A 122 14.28 -15.01 2.43
N ARG A 123 13.43 -15.93 2.93
CA ARG A 123 12.27 -15.56 3.73
C ARG A 123 12.70 -14.65 4.89
N GLU A 124 11.91 -13.61 5.15
CA GLU A 124 12.20 -12.63 6.22
C GLU A 124 13.53 -11.89 6.07
N TRP A 125 14.11 -11.89 4.86
CA TRP A 125 15.32 -11.13 4.59
C TRP A 125 15.15 -9.65 5.01
N GLN A 126 16.21 -9.10 5.61
CA GLN A 126 16.26 -7.69 6.01
C GLN A 126 17.36 -6.97 5.22
N PRO A 127 17.24 -5.66 4.98
CA PRO A 127 18.34 -4.87 4.44
C PRO A 127 19.62 -5.08 5.24
N ARG A 128 20.74 -5.29 4.55
CA ARG A 128 22.05 -5.71 5.09
C ARG A 128 22.15 -7.18 5.50
N GLY A 129 21.10 -8.01 5.30
CA GLY A 129 21.19 -9.47 5.41
C GLY A 129 21.95 -10.08 4.23
N GLY A 130 22.46 -11.29 4.41
CA GLY A 130 23.06 -12.06 3.31
C GLY A 130 22.02 -12.51 2.28
N PHE A 131 22.48 -12.82 1.07
CA PHE A 131 21.65 -13.35 -0.01
C PHE A 131 21.77 -14.87 -0.09
N VAL A 132 20.76 -15.51 -0.69
CA VAL A 132 20.77 -16.95 -0.95
C VAL A 132 21.50 -17.19 -2.27
N ALA A 133 22.40 -18.16 -2.31
CA ALA A 133 23.08 -18.54 -3.55
C ALA A 133 22.04 -19.07 -4.56
N ALA A 134 22.20 -18.68 -5.82
CA ALA A 134 21.44 -19.30 -6.91
C ALA A 134 21.81 -20.78 -7.01
N ALA A 135 20.79 -21.65 -7.07
CA ALA A 135 20.97 -23.08 -7.25
C ALA A 135 21.33 -23.42 -8.72
#